data_9335115bc1c04fa18e2d316a55db51ab
#
_entry.id   9335115bc1c04fa18e2d316a55db51ab
#
_cell.length_a   1.000
_cell.length_b   1.000
_cell.length_c   1.000
_cell.angle_alpha   90.00
_cell.angle_beta   90.00
_cell.angle_gamma   90.00
#
_symmetry.space_group_name_H-M   'P 1'
#
loop_
_entity.id
_entity.type
_entity.pdbx_description
1 polymer ?
#
loop_
_entity_poly.entity_id
_entity_poly.type
_entity_poly.pdbx_seq_one_letter_code
_entity_poly.pdbx_strand_id
1 'polypeptide(L)'
;MKTKLIFILFLSLSHCLLPEDEETITFSQDGIHTTGDGAKIEGNQVKLQKSKKYILTGTKEEGQIVVQSNDVELILQNLYLISRETAPIIVNSNLDKVRIITESNSSLFDYEDYATTIGEKSAIKVKKNSIVYFINNDVLYLTGNCSNAIKSGFNSSLIFKKSEGKYVIYSYKAAISSESYLQINGGNLEITSNGDAIVADPDTGDTVGLGMILIKNGNFYIRCKGDAITAYKNITIMDGKFNIKTENGYDSETFDPDNGSAKGFKIKTNETKSEMIVVNADMEINCADDAFHSNGDLTIKKGKYIIHSKDDGVHAGFNLVLGVKDAPNTDLNLSVFYSYEALEAMTITLYSGKIIATATDDGINAAGGSGGDDPGPGPGPGPGPGPRPGPWNLTEDDIREDSTDIPPGPDPGPGPDPGPGPRPGPGPGPGGRGNASFYISVYTAEVYVFCDGDGLDTNGNIFIHGGNVTVFSQGNRDNEPIDHDGNFTLFNGEVLGVGSQGMEKIHDGIKKGNEMYAFYASDITKNKFLKIVNEKGEIIRYEYIHKDINYIFYSSLELNDKYVFYIIDTTNGNEAKLNMTFGKPEEGEDDEDVHGGGDENNNGKYLFNSFIAFSLLMLLF
;
A
#
# COMPACT_ATOMS: atom_id res chain seq x y z
N MET A 1 -11.00 -45.80 37.12
CA MET A 1 -9.71 -45.25 36.67
C MET A 1 -9.83 -43.74 36.65
N LYS A 2 -9.15 -43.06 37.57
CA LYS A 2 -9.18 -41.59 37.70
C LYS A 2 -7.95 -41.03 36.97
N THR A 3 -8.16 -40.38 35.86
CA THR A 3 -7.07 -39.68 35.14
C THR A 3 -6.92 -38.30 35.76
N LYS A 4 -5.79 -38.05 36.40
CA LYS A 4 -5.42 -36.74 36.96
C LYS A 4 -4.95 -35.84 35.81
N LEU A 5 -5.66 -34.74 35.59
CA LEU A 5 -5.25 -33.65 34.72
C LEU A 5 -4.24 -32.80 35.51
N ILE A 6 -2.97 -32.83 35.10
CA ILE A 6 -1.93 -31.97 35.68
C ILE A 6 -2.00 -30.64 34.94
N PHE A 7 -2.49 -29.61 35.63
CA PHE A 7 -2.39 -28.22 35.21
C PHE A 7 -0.98 -27.73 35.52
N ILE A 8 -0.15 -27.57 34.51
CA ILE A 8 1.14 -26.88 34.69
C ILE A 8 0.86 -25.39 34.55
N LEU A 9 0.84 -24.73 35.69
CA LEU A 9 0.77 -23.28 35.82
C LEU A 9 2.14 -22.72 35.47
N PHE A 10 2.34 -22.22 34.23
CA PHE A 10 3.51 -21.39 33.93
C PHE A 10 3.29 -20.01 34.54
N LEU A 11 3.84 -19.82 35.72
CA LEU A 11 4.09 -18.50 36.28
C LEU A 11 5.14 -17.81 35.37
N SER A 12 4.71 -16.82 34.59
CA SER A 12 5.62 -15.83 34.05
C SER A 12 6.23 -15.07 35.22
N LEU A 13 7.41 -15.47 35.66
CA LEU A 13 8.23 -14.63 36.52
C LEU A 13 8.62 -13.39 35.68
N SER A 14 7.85 -12.31 35.83
CA SER A 14 8.38 -10.99 35.60
C SER A 14 9.54 -10.83 36.61
N HIS A 15 10.78 -10.92 36.12
CA HIS A 15 11.92 -10.52 36.93
C HIS A 15 11.74 -9.04 37.27
N CYS A 16 11.27 -8.78 38.47
CA CYS A 16 11.36 -7.47 39.07
C CYS A 16 12.85 -7.26 39.36
N LEU A 17 13.53 -6.48 38.53
CA LEU A 17 14.90 -6.07 38.75
C LEU A 17 14.95 -5.39 40.13
N LEU A 18 15.89 -5.80 40.97
CA LEU A 18 16.10 -5.19 42.28
C LEU A 18 16.67 -3.78 42.10
N PRO A 19 16.48 -2.84 43.07
CA PRO A 19 16.98 -1.48 42.98
C PRO A 19 18.51 -1.36 42.77
N GLU A 20 19.29 -2.40 43.09
CA GLU A 20 20.73 -2.47 42.86
C GLU A 20 21.14 -2.61 41.37
N ASP A 21 20.17 -2.89 40.48
CA ASP A 21 20.39 -3.08 39.06
C ASP A 21 20.19 -1.80 38.24
N GLU A 22 19.98 -0.64 38.88
CA GLU A 22 19.75 0.65 38.20
C GLU A 22 20.98 1.55 38.34
N GLU A 23 21.36 2.22 37.23
CA GLU A 23 22.49 3.14 37.15
C GLU A 23 22.11 4.39 36.37
N THR A 24 22.37 5.57 36.93
CA THR A 24 22.11 6.84 36.28
C THR A 24 23.37 7.37 35.56
N ILE A 25 23.24 7.75 34.31
CA ILE A 25 24.27 8.39 33.50
C ILE A 25 23.79 9.79 33.14
N THR A 26 24.51 10.79 33.64
CA THR A 26 24.21 12.20 33.40
C THR A 26 25.19 12.77 32.39
N PHE A 27 24.65 13.30 31.30
CA PHE A 27 25.40 14.00 30.27
C PHE A 27 25.40 15.52 30.55
N SER A 28 26.56 16.11 30.54
CA SER A 28 26.71 17.58 30.62
C SER A 28 27.81 18.07 29.67
N GLN A 29 27.87 19.35 29.41
CA GLN A 29 28.93 19.90 28.57
C GLN A 29 30.31 19.70 29.20
N ASP A 30 30.39 19.70 30.53
CA ASP A 30 31.66 19.53 31.28
C ASP A 30 32.13 18.07 31.35
N GLY A 31 31.24 17.10 31.09
CA GLY A 31 31.58 15.68 31.13
C GLY A 31 30.39 14.75 31.27
N ILE A 32 30.69 13.47 31.45
CA ILE A 32 29.71 12.41 31.64
C ILE A 32 29.96 11.80 33.02
N HIS A 33 28.90 11.61 33.80
CA HIS A 33 28.98 11.07 35.13
C HIS A 33 28.08 9.83 35.27
N THR A 34 28.52 8.85 36.05
CA THR A 34 27.74 7.65 36.36
C THR A 34 27.69 7.40 37.85
N THR A 35 26.57 6.84 38.32
CA THR A 35 26.36 6.49 39.73
C THR A 35 26.76 5.05 40.07
N GLY A 36 27.12 4.24 39.06
CA GLY A 36 27.40 2.82 39.21
C GLY A 36 28.67 2.36 38.50
N ASP A 37 28.79 1.06 38.30
CA ASP A 37 29.95 0.37 37.73
C ASP A 37 29.64 -0.42 36.44
N GLY A 38 28.44 -0.30 35.92
CA GLY A 38 28.00 -0.98 34.70
C GLY A 38 28.43 -0.27 33.44
N ALA A 39 28.70 1.05 33.55
CA ALA A 39 29.12 1.88 32.43
C ALA A 39 30.62 2.24 32.54
N LYS A 40 31.32 2.18 31.42
CA LYS A 40 32.70 2.69 31.27
C LYS A 40 32.67 3.97 30.43
N ILE A 41 33.21 5.05 31.00
CA ILE A 41 33.29 6.35 30.31
C ILE A 41 34.69 6.47 29.66
N GLU A 42 34.73 6.75 28.38
CA GLU A 42 35.95 7.00 27.59
C GLU A 42 35.77 8.27 26.76
N GLY A 43 36.24 9.40 27.27
CA GLY A 43 36.03 10.71 26.67
C GLY A 43 34.55 11.07 26.59
N ASN A 44 34.04 11.25 25.37
CA ASN A 44 32.63 11.55 25.11
C ASN A 44 31.77 10.26 24.90
N GLN A 45 32.35 9.08 25.05
CA GLN A 45 31.68 7.78 24.85
C GLN A 45 31.39 7.08 26.16
N VAL A 46 30.19 6.52 26.27
CA VAL A 46 29.77 5.65 27.37
C VAL A 46 29.56 4.24 26.83
N LYS A 47 30.29 3.26 27.37
CA LYS A 47 30.14 1.84 27.03
C LYS A 47 29.37 1.11 28.14
N LEU A 48 28.18 0.61 27.83
CA LEU A 48 27.34 -0.15 28.74
C LEU A 48 27.74 -1.62 28.70
N GLN A 49 28.44 -2.06 29.75
CA GLN A 49 29.13 -3.38 29.78
C GLN A 49 28.43 -4.43 30.64
N LYS A 50 27.43 -4.04 31.43
CA LYS A 50 26.67 -4.95 32.27
C LYS A 50 25.19 -4.96 31.90
N SER A 51 24.52 -6.06 32.17
CA SER A 51 23.07 -6.23 32.11
C SER A 51 22.44 -5.43 33.23
N LYS A 52 21.92 -4.25 32.96
CA LYS A 52 21.33 -3.29 33.89
C LYS A 52 20.31 -2.39 33.22
N LYS A 53 19.55 -1.70 34.07
CA LYS A 53 18.75 -0.55 33.71
C LYS A 53 19.60 0.72 33.82
N TYR A 54 19.74 1.48 32.72
CA TYR A 54 20.49 2.72 32.68
C TYR A 54 19.55 3.90 32.44
N ILE A 55 19.47 4.80 33.40
CA ILE A 55 18.77 6.08 33.26
C ILE A 55 19.73 7.07 32.59
N LEU A 56 19.35 7.55 31.43
CA LEU A 56 20.14 8.44 30.59
C LEU A 56 19.49 9.82 30.59
N THR A 57 20.19 10.83 31.08
CA THR A 57 19.63 12.17 31.23
C THR A 57 20.66 13.26 30.92
N GLY A 58 20.18 14.48 30.67
CA GLY A 58 21.03 15.66 30.47
C GLY A 58 21.30 16.01 29.02
N THR A 59 22.27 16.88 28.79
CA THR A 59 22.54 17.49 27.48
C THR A 59 24.01 17.41 27.13
N LYS A 60 24.34 16.89 25.94
CA LYS A 60 25.71 16.89 25.42
C LYS A 60 25.75 16.95 23.89
N GLU A 61 26.53 17.89 23.37
CA GLU A 61 26.71 18.10 21.93
C GLU A 61 27.72 17.15 21.26
N GLU A 62 28.46 16.40 22.00
CA GLU A 62 29.35 15.35 21.47
C GLU A 62 29.32 14.17 22.40
N GLY A 63 28.24 13.39 22.32
CA GLY A 63 28.05 12.25 23.20
C GLY A 63 27.69 10.99 22.43
N GLN A 64 28.14 9.85 22.94
CA GLN A 64 27.83 8.54 22.39
C GLN A 64 27.57 7.51 23.46
N ILE A 65 26.60 6.66 23.21
CA ILE A 65 26.26 5.48 24.04
C ILE A 65 26.50 4.23 23.20
N VAL A 66 27.31 3.30 23.70
CA VAL A 66 27.58 2.01 23.05
C VAL A 66 27.10 0.88 23.96
N VAL A 67 26.08 0.18 23.54
CA VAL A 67 25.55 -1.00 24.24
C VAL A 67 26.42 -2.20 23.89
N GLN A 68 27.00 -2.84 24.91
CA GLN A 68 27.92 -3.97 24.75
C GLN A 68 27.45 -5.24 25.48
N SER A 69 26.35 -5.16 26.25
CA SER A 69 25.80 -6.28 27.00
C SER A 69 24.35 -6.56 26.58
N ASN A 70 23.92 -7.78 26.74
CA ASN A 70 22.53 -8.20 26.63
C ASN A 70 21.73 -7.78 27.86
N ASP A 71 20.39 -7.82 27.71
CA ASP A 71 19.41 -7.52 28.77
C ASP A 71 19.63 -6.13 29.39
N VAL A 72 19.79 -5.14 28.51
CA VAL A 72 20.01 -3.73 28.85
C VAL A 72 18.74 -2.95 28.58
N GLU A 73 18.35 -2.12 29.56
CA GLU A 73 17.28 -1.12 29.40
C GLU A 73 17.89 0.29 29.40
N LEU A 74 17.70 1.01 28.30
CA LEU A 74 18.05 2.43 28.15
C LEU A 74 16.80 3.26 28.43
N ILE A 75 16.76 3.92 29.59
CA ILE A 75 15.67 4.83 29.96
C ILE A 75 16.06 6.24 29.62
N LEU A 76 15.46 6.81 28.57
CA LEU A 76 15.69 8.17 28.14
C LEU A 76 14.81 9.13 28.96
N GLN A 77 15.43 9.98 29.78
CA GLN A 77 14.76 10.97 30.61
C GLN A 77 15.33 12.36 30.36
N ASN A 78 14.62 13.19 29.61
CA ASN A 78 15.09 14.54 29.23
C ASN A 78 16.52 14.51 28.66
N LEU A 79 16.82 13.52 27.83
CA LEU A 79 18.12 13.35 27.21
C LEU A 79 18.16 14.16 25.90
N TYR A 80 19.15 15.05 25.79
CA TYR A 80 19.48 15.71 24.53
C TYR A 80 20.90 15.34 24.12
N LEU A 81 21.06 14.53 23.09
CA LEU A 81 22.35 13.99 22.70
C LEU A 81 22.61 14.20 21.20
N ILE A 82 23.69 14.87 20.89
CA ILE A 82 24.21 15.00 19.53
C ILE A 82 25.50 14.20 19.42
N SER A 83 25.71 13.53 18.30
CA SER A 83 26.99 12.93 17.97
C SER A 83 27.50 13.46 16.63
N ARG A 84 28.72 13.99 16.60
CA ARG A 84 29.32 14.60 15.41
C ARG A 84 30.07 13.59 14.53
N GLU A 85 30.59 12.52 15.11
CA GLU A 85 31.47 11.57 14.42
C GLU A 85 30.76 10.28 14.06
N THR A 86 29.67 9.92 14.76
CA THR A 86 29.02 8.62 14.65
C THR A 86 27.60 8.67 15.24
N ALA A 87 26.92 7.53 15.35
CA ALA A 87 25.59 7.50 15.95
C ALA A 87 25.60 7.82 17.44
N PRO A 88 24.68 8.65 17.95
CA PRO A 88 24.50 8.88 19.40
C PRO A 88 24.27 7.60 20.20
N ILE A 89 23.51 6.63 19.62
CA ILE A 89 23.32 5.31 20.25
C ILE A 89 23.76 4.24 19.25
N ILE A 90 24.68 3.37 19.69
CA ILE A 90 25.11 2.17 18.98
C ILE A 90 24.77 0.93 19.81
N VAL A 91 24.03 0.00 19.23
CA VAL A 91 23.83 -1.34 19.76
C VAL A 91 24.76 -2.29 19.02
N ASN A 92 25.69 -2.93 19.74
CA ASN A 92 26.65 -3.84 19.14
C ASN A 92 25.99 -5.13 18.62
N SER A 93 26.75 -5.90 17.85
CA SER A 93 26.28 -7.15 17.25
C SER A 93 26.00 -8.24 18.29
N ASN A 94 25.06 -9.12 17.97
CA ASN A 94 24.70 -10.31 18.74
C ASN A 94 24.07 -10.01 20.12
N LEU A 95 23.28 -8.92 20.18
CA LEU A 95 22.52 -8.53 21.36
C LEU A 95 21.02 -8.72 21.10
N ASP A 96 20.36 -9.56 21.87
CA ASP A 96 18.96 -9.99 21.61
C ASP A 96 17.91 -9.38 22.55
N LYS A 97 18.32 -8.61 23.57
CA LYS A 97 17.42 -8.03 24.58
C LYS A 97 17.81 -6.61 24.95
N VAL A 98 17.88 -5.73 23.98
CA VAL A 98 18.11 -4.30 24.23
C VAL A 98 16.78 -3.56 24.13
N ARG A 99 16.44 -2.81 25.18
CA ARG A 99 15.23 -1.98 25.24
C ARG A 99 15.61 -0.52 25.29
N ILE A 100 15.04 0.28 24.39
CA ILE A 100 15.15 1.75 24.40
C ILE A 100 13.78 2.28 24.82
N ILE A 101 13.72 2.89 25.99
CA ILE A 101 12.48 3.33 26.64
C ILE A 101 12.54 4.84 26.83
N THR A 102 11.62 5.57 26.21
CA THR A 102 11.49 7.02 26.42
C THR A 102 10.46 7.27 27.50
N GLU A 103 10.87 7.82 28.63
CA GLU A 103 9.97 8.17 29.74
C GLU A 103 9.67 9.67 29.81
N SER A 104 10.52 10.52 29.23
CA SER A 104 10.25 11.93 29.05
C SER A 104 10.95 12.44 27.81
N ASN A 105 10.50 13.60 27.29
CA ASN A 105 10.97 14.21 26.06
C ASN A 105 12.47 14.07 25.88
N SER A 106 12.88 13.37 24.84
CA SER A 106 14.29 13.13 24.54
C SER A 106 14.59 13.31 23.06
N SER A 107 15.83 13.69 22.75
CA SER A 107 16.25 14.02 21.41
C SER A 107 17.61 13.42 21.09
N LEU A 108 17.72 12.74 19.96
CA LEU A 108 18.93 12.12 19.47
C LEU A 108 19.20 12.62 18.05
N PHE A 109 20.39 13.19 17.82
CA PHE A 109 20.79 13.77 16.54
C PHE A 109 22.12 13.20 16.09
N ASP A 110 22.23 12.78 14.85
CA ASP A 110 23.52 12.76 14.17
C ASP A 110 23.79 14.13 13.53
N TYR A 111 25.07 14.48 13.35
CA TYR A 111 25.44 15.83 12.88
C TYR A 111 25.85 15.82 11.39
N GLU A 112 25.70 16.99 10.74
CA GLU A 112 25.82 17.18 9.29
C GLU A 112 27.25 17.07 8.70
N ASP A 113 28.30 17.14 9.51
CA ASP A 113 29.69 17.34 9.06
C ASP A 113 30.50 16.05 8.82
N TYR A 114 29.84 14.97 8.42
CA TYR A 114 30.47 13.66 8.18
C TYR A 114 31.20 13.51 6.82
N ALA A 115 31.49 14.57 6.11
CA ALA A 115 32.09 14.48 4.77
C ALA A 115 33.41 13.67 4.71
N THR A 116 34.00 13.37 5.85
CA THR A 116 35.36 12.78 5.94
C THR A 116 35.50 11.59 6.89
N THR A 117 34.50 11.19 7.65
CA THR A 117 34.64 10.12 8.68
C THR A 117 33.98 8.80 8.30
N ILE A 118 34.76 7.72 8.47
CA ILE A 118 34.33 6.32 8.36
C ILE A 118 33.57 5.96 9.66
N GLY A 119 32.32 6.36 9.80
CA GLY A 119 31.53 6.14 11.01
C GLY A 119 30.16 5.53 10.75
N GLU A 120 29.53 5.02 11.80
CA GLU A 120 28.16 4.52 11.80
C GLU A 120 27.18 5.70 11.77
N LYS A 121 26.62 6.01 10.61
CA LYS A 121 25.76 7.19 10.38
C LYS A 121 24.30 6.85 10.64
N SER A 122 23.71 7.36 11.70
CA SER A 122 22.29 7.38 12.05
C SER A 122 22.10 7.92 13.46
N ALA A 123 20.92 8.35 13.87
CA ALA A 123 20.67 8.71 15.27
C ALA A 123 20.72 7.45 16.17
N ILE A 124 20.24 6.31 15.69
CA ILE A 124 20.38 5.02 16.37
C ILE A 124 20.88 3.97 15.37
N LYS A 125 22.04 3.36 15.66
CA LYS A 125 22.61 2.27 14.88
C LYS A 125 22.53 0.95 15.63
N VAL A 126 21.87 -0.04 15.04
CA VAL A 126 21.84 -1.42 15.51
C VAL A 126 22.72 -2.26 14.61
N LYS A 127 23.75 -2.93 15.15
CA LYS A 127 24.62 -3.80 14.37
C LYS A 127 23.97 -5.18 14.17
N LYS A 128 24.56 -6.00 13.31
CA LYS A 128 24.03 -7.30 12.87
C LYS A 128 23.67 -8.27 14.02
N ASN A 129 22.72 -9.16 13.74
CA ASN A 129 22.28 -10.23 14.65
C ASN A 129 21.76 -9.69 16.00
N SER A 130 21.02 -8.59 15.99
CA SER A 130 20.58 -7.97 17.24
C SER A 130 19.07 -7.67 17.21
N ILE A 131 18.43 -7.72 18.39
CA ILE A 131 17.02 -7.40 18.55
C ILE A 131 16.89 -6.22 19.47
N VAL A 132 16.26 -5.15 18.98
CA VAL A 132 16.02 -3.93 19.76
C VAL A 132 14.54 -3.65 19.86
N TYR A 133 14.09 -3.41 21.07
CA TYR A 133 12.74 -3.04 21.42
C TYR A 133 12.66 -1.55 21.70
N PHE A 134 11.71 -0.86 21.06
CA PHE A 134 11.40 0.53 21.30
C PHE A 134 10.10 0.65 22.07
N ILE A 135 10.11 1.37 23.19
CA ILE A 135 8.96 1.67 24.04
C ILE A 135 8.95 3.17 24.26
N ASN A 136 7.88 3.84 23.90
CA ASN A 136 7.83 5.29 23.95
C ASN A 136 6.61 5.78 24.74
N ASN A 137 6.86 6.35 25.92
CA ASN A 137 5.82 6.84 26.80
C ASN A 137 5.63 8.36 26.75
N ASP A 138 6.51 9.08 26.03
CA ASP A 138 6.44 10.53 25.84
C ASP A 138 6.82 10.89 24.39
N VAL A 139 7.62 11.91 24.12
CA VAL A 139 8.07 12.27 22.78
C VAL A 139 9.55 11.94 22.59
N LEU A 140 9.85 11.17 21.55
CA LEU A 140 11.22 10.91 21.12
C LEU A 140 11.46 11.55 19.75
N TYR A 141 12.36 12.56 19.75
CA TYR A 141 12.85 13.17 18.53
C TYR A 141 14.09 12.44 18.03
N LEU A 142 14.04 11.98 16.79
CA LEU A 142 15.15 11.31 16.13
C LEU A 142 15.49 12.04 14.84
N THR A 143 16.74 12.48 14.72
CA THR A 143 17.17 13.20 13.51
C THR A 143 18.41 12.54 12.92
N GLY A 144 18.25 12.04 11.71
CA GLY A 144 19.32 11.50 10.87
C GLY A 144 19.73 12.52 9.80
N ASN A 145 20.50 13.54 10.17
CA ASN A 145 20.88 14.61 9.25
C ASN A 145 21.76 14.14 8.08
N CYS A 146 22.56 13.10 8.28
CA CYS A 146 23.49 12.61 7.27
C CYS A 146 23.04 11.34 6.60
N SER A 147 22.11 10.62 7.20
CA SER A 147 21.68 9.30 6.73
C SER A 147 20.30 8.95 7.29
N ASN A 148 20.14 7.74 7.80
CA ASN A 148 18.90 7.26 8.40
C ASN A 148 18.75 7.79 9.85
N ALA A 149 17.53 7.91 10.35
CA ALA A 149 17.36 8.17 11.78
C ALA A 149 17.58 6.89 12.60
N ILE A 150 17.03 5.76 12.18
CA ILE A 150 17.31 4.44 12.75
C ILE A 150 17.80 3.53 11.64
N LYS A 151 18.94 2.86 11.83
CA LYS A 151 19.43 1.81 10.92
C LYS A 151 19.79 0.54 11.67
N SER A 152 19.26 -0.62 11.25
CA SER A 152 19.74 -1.92 11.69
C SER A 152 20.46 -2.66 10.57
N GLY A 153 21.43 -3.51 10.95
CA GLY A 153 22.17 -4.34 10.02
C GLY A 153 21.55 -5.72 9.85
N PHE A 154 22.25 -6.54 9.07
CA PHE A 154 21.85 -7.88 8.68
C PHE A 154 21.40 -8.74 9.86
N ASN A 155 20.32 -9.52 9.65
CA ASN A 155 19.72 -10.43 10.62
C ASN A 155 19.36 -9.79 11.96
N SER A 156 18.98 -8.51 11.94
CA SER A 156 18.54 -7.77 13.12
C SER A 156 17.05 -7.46 13.04
N SER A 157 16.43 -7.31 14.21
CA SER A 157 15.02 -6.97 14.32
C SER A 157 14.81 -5.67 15.08
N LEU A 158 13.99 -4.78 14.52
CA LEU A 158 13.50 -3.58 15.19
C LEU A 158 12.04 -3.81 15.58
N ILE A 159 11.73 -3.72 16.86
CA ILE A 159 10.40 -4.00 17.38
C ILE A 159 9.87 -2.81 18.17
N PHE A 160 8.95 -2.06 17.59
CA PHE A 160 8.24 -0.97 18.24
C PHE A 160 7.07 -1.57 19.03
N LYS A 161 7.12 -1.46 20.35
CA LYS A 161 6.04 -1.95 21.22
C LYS A 161 4.89 -0.95 21.22
N LYS A 162 3.68 -1.43 21.49
CA LYS A 162 2.51 -0.56 21.68
C LYS A 162 2.76 0.39 22.86
N SER A 163 2.66 1.69 22.61
CA SER A 163 2.91 2.75 23.59
C SER A 163 2.11 4.01 23.22
N GLU A 164 1.92 4.90 24.18
CA GLU A 164 1.12 6.12 24.00
C GLU A 164 1.93 7.31 23.47
N GLY A 165 3.25 7.23 23.55
CA GLY A 165 4.14 8.31 23.15
C GLY A 165 4.24 8.50 21.64
N LYS A 166 4.91 9.60 21.25
CA LYS A 166 5.06 10.02 19.87
C LYS A 166 6.52 9.93 19.43
N TYR A 167 6.78 9.29 18.32
CA TYR A 167 8.04 9.38 17.60
C TYR A 167 7.95 10.51 16.57
N VAL A 168 8.87 11.47 16.65
CA VAL A 168 9.03 12.53 15.65
C VAL A 168 10.38 12.30 14.97
N ILE A 169 10.33 11.88 13.71
CA ILE A 169 11.51 11.38 13.00
C ILE A 169 11.77 12.23 11.76
N TYR A 170 12.95 12.78 11.69
CA TYR A 170 13.48 13.42 10.49
C TYR A 170 14.70 12.67 9.97
N SER A 171 14.85 12.52 8.64
CA SER A 171 16.01 11.88 8.05
C SER A 171 16.37 12.42 6.67
N TYR A 172 17.68 12.40 6.38
CA TYR A 172 18.19 12.72 5.05
C TYR A 172 18.01 11.54 4.06
N LYS A 173 18.11 10.30 4.58
CA LYS A 173 17.79 9.06 3.84
C LYS A 173 16.51 8.44 4.41
N ALA A 174 16.45 7.12 4.56
CA ALA A 174 15.29 6.48 5.16
C ALA A 174 15.15 6.84 6.65
N ALA A 175 13.93 7.05 7.13
CA ALA A 175 13.72 7.36 8.54
C ALA A 175 13.99 6.12 9.42
N ILE A 176 13.41 4.99 9.08
CA ILE A 176 13.63 3.70 9.73
C ILE A 176 14.07 2.70 8.68
N SER A 177 15.30 2.20 8.78
CA SER A 177 15.87 1.24 7.84
C SER A 177 16.28 -0.03 8.57
N SER A 178 15.76 -1.18 8.14
CA SER A 178 16.14 -2.50 8.62
C SER A 178 16.61 -3.36 7.45
N GLU A 179 17.69 -4.10 7.62
CA GLU A 179 18.12 -5.08 6.61
C GLU A 179 17.35 -6.42 6.73
N SER A 180 16.43 -6.58 7.70
CA SER A 180 15.79 -7.87 7.93
C SER A 180 14.33 -7.81 8.32
N TYR A 181 14.05 -7.49 9.57
CA TYR A 181 12.69 -7.54 10.10
C TYR A 181 12.34 -6.28 10.88
N LEU A 182 11.19 -5.71 10.55
CA LEU A 182 10.61 -4.56 11.24
C LEU A 182 9.21 -4.90 11.72
N GLN A 183 8.95 -4.71 13.02
CA GLN A 183 7.62 -4.89 13.60
C GLN A 183 7.17 -3.64 14.34
N ILE A 184 5.97 -3.15 14.02
CA ILE A 184 5.33 -2.03 14.72
C ILE A 184 4.03 -2.54 15.33
N ASN A 185 3.98 -2.62 16.68
CA ASN A 185 2.79 -3.09 17.38
C ASN A 185 1.78 -1.96 17.68
N GLY A 186 2.19 -0.71 17.51
CA GLY A 186 1.39 0.49 17.73
C GLY A 186 2.26 1.69 18.08
N GLY A 187 1.62 2.81 18.38
CA GLY A 187 2.27 4.09 18.67
C GLY A 187 1.92 5.15 17.64
N ASN A 188 2.43 6.37 17.86
CA ASN A 188 2.24 7.51 16.98
C ASN A 188 3.57 7.84 16.30
N LEU A 189 3.65 7.69 14.99
CA LEU A 189 4.85 7.96 14.20
C LEU A 189 4.59 9.14 13.26
N GLU A 190 5.28 10.24 13.50
CA GLU A 190 5.35 11.38 12.58
C GLU A 190 6.73 11.35 11.91
N ILE A 191 6.74 11.16 10.61
CA ILE A 191 7.96 10.92 9.83
C ILE A 191 8.05 11.93 8.71
N THR A 192 9.21 12.62 8.63
CA THR A 192 9.61 13.40 7.48
C THR A 192 10.96 12.89 6.98
N SER A 193 11.04 12.50 5.72
CA SER A 193 12.24 11.92 5.13
C SER A 193 12.55 12.49 3.74
N ASN A 194 13.83 12.75 3.46
CA ASN A 194 14.28 13.10 2.11
C ASN A 194 14.55 11.87 1.21
N GLY A 195 14.45 10.66 1.76
CA GLY A 195 14.39 9.39 1.04
C GLY A 195 13.11 8.66 1.41
N ASP A 196 13.18 7.34 1.52
CA ASP A 196 12.05 6.52 1.97
C ASP A 196 11.74 6.76 3.45
N ALA A 197 10.51 6.44 3.89
CA ALA A 197 10.22 6.60 5.30
C ALA A 197 10.55 5.33 6.10
N ILE A 198 9.94 4.21 5.79
CA ILE A 198 10.11 2.94 6.53
C ILE A 198 10.55 1.85 5.55
N VAL A 199 11.71 1.26 5.79
CA VAL A 199 12.32 0.30 4.87
C VAL A 199 12.72 -1.00 5.59
N ALA A 200 12.37 -2.14 5.02
CA ALA A 200 12.94 -3.44 5.34
C ALA A 200 13.53 -4.07 4.08
N ASP A 201 14.82 -3.80 3.82
CA ASP A 201 15.50 -4.21 2.59
C ASP A 201 16.92 -4.68 2.91
N PRO A 202 17.28 -5.94 2.62
CA PRO A 202 18.61 -6.45 2.86
C PRO A 202 19.63 -5.88 1.86
N ASP A 203 20.73 -5.32 2.37
CA ASP A 203 21.85 -4.81 1.56
C ASP A 203 22.67 -5.93 0.88
N THR A 204 22.38 -7.20 1.15
CA THR A 204 23.15 -8.37 0.70
C THR A 204 22.32 -9.32 -0.16
N GLY A 205 22.96 -10.05 -1.08
CA GLY A 205 22.28 -10.98 -2.00
C GLY A 205 21.71 -12.26 -1.35
N ASP A 206 21.92 -12.51 -0.05
CA ASP A 206 21.24 -13.60 0.69
C ASP A 206 19.99 -13.05 1.37
N THR A 207 18.86 -13.17 0.69
CA THR A 207 17.59 -12.55 1.05
C THR A 207 16.58 -13.50 1.69
N VAL A 208 16.95 -14.77 1.90
CA VAL A 208 16.03 -15.79 2.42
C VAL A 208 15.48 -15.40 3.80
N GLY A 209 14.19 -15.12 3.88
CA GLY A 209 13.49 -14.77 5.11
C GLY A 209 13.76 -13.35 5.62
N LEU A 210 14.36 -12.50 4.82
CA LEU A 210 14.68 -11.10 5.16
C LEU A 210 13.75 -10.12 4.43
N GLY A 211 13.80 -8.85 4.83
CA GLY A 211 13.06 -7.78 4.20
C GLY A 211 11.55 -7.86 4.43
N MET A 212 11.12 -8.02 5.69
CA MET A 212 9.70 -8.13 6.05
C MET A 212 9.27 -7.04 7.03
N ILE A 213 8.07 -6.51 6.81
CA ILE A 213 7.41 -5.53 7.68
C ILE A 213 6.10 -6.11 8.21
N LEU A 214 5.92 -6.06 9.54
CA LEU A 214 4.66 -6.36 10.21
C LEU A 214 4.17 -5.14 10.99
N ILE A 215 3.04 -4.57 10.59
CA ILE A 215 2.36 -3.50 11.32
C ILE A 215 1.09 -4.09 11.95
N LYS A 216 1.04 -4.10 13.28
CA LYS A 216 -0.14 -4.60 14.00
C LYS A 216 -1.18 -3.51 14.25
N ASN A 217 -0.71 -2.29 14.52
CA ASN A 217 -1.54 -1.10 14.70
C ASN A 217 -0.64 0.14 14.73
N GLY A 218 -1.20 1.33 14.80
CA GLY A 218 -0.50 2.59 14.98
C GLY A 218 -1.14 3.73 14.20
N ASN A 219 -0.69 4.95 14.49
CA ASN A 219 -1.03 6.14 13.74
C ASN A 219 0.22 6.64 13.03
N PHE A 220 0.16 6.70 11.72
CA PHE A 220 1.28 7.06 10.86
C PHE A 220 0.97 8.34 10.11
N TYR A 221 1.77 9.38 10.33
CA TYR A 221 1.80 10.58 9.54
C TYR A 221 3.14 10.65 8.81
N ILE A 222 3.14 10.38 7.50
CA ILE A 222 4.35 10.20 6.71
C ILE A 222 4.40 11.21 5.59
N ARG A 223 5.53 11.92 5.53
CA ARG A 223 5.92 12.81 4.43
C ARG A 223 7.34 12.43 4.00
N CYS A 224 7.51 11.93 2.78
CA CYS A 224 8.82 11.50 2.28
C CYS A 224 8.97 11.83 0.79
N LYS A 225 10.22 11.84 0.32
CA LYS A 225 10.50 12.03 -1.11
C LYS A 225 10.59 10.72 -1.87
N GLY A 226 10.96 9.64 -1.21
CA GLY A 226 10.92 8.28 -1.74
C GLY A 226 9.65 7.54 -1.38
N ASP A 227 9.74 6.22 -1.31
CA ASP A 227 8.63 5.35 -0.95
C ASP A 227 8.29 5.48 0.55
N ALA A 228 6.99 5.44 0.89
CA ALA A 228 6.62 5.61 2.30
C ALA A 228 6.90 4.34 3.12
N ILE A 229 6.49 3.17 2.63
CA ILE A 229 6.73 1.89 3.32
C ILE A 229 7.18 0.85 2.30
N THR A 230 8.44 0.45 2.40
CA THR A 230 9.06 -0.48 1.46
C THR A 230 9.55 -1.73 2.16
N ALA A 231 9.21 -2.89 1.63
CA ALA A 231 9.80 -4.16 2.01
C ALA A 231 10.40 -4.88 0.79
N TYR A 232 11.47 -5.65 1.02
CA TYR A 232 11.98 -6.51 -0.03
C TYR A 232 10.98 -7.60 -0.38
N LYS A 233 10.41 -8.28 0.65
CA LYS A 233 9.62 -9.49 0.45
C LYS A 233 8.15 -9.37 0.86
N ASN A 234 7.85 -9.02 2.11
CA ASN A 234 6.48 -9.06 2.60
C ASN A 234 6.13 -7.83 3.44
N ILE A 235 4.91 -7.33 3.22
CA ILE A 235 4.27 -6.33 4.08
C ILE A 235 2.97 -6.94 4.62
N THR A 236 2.81 -6.96 5.94
CA THR A 236 1.55 -7.33 6.57
C THR A 236 1.07 -6.20 7.47
N ILE A 237 -0.13 -5.70 7.20
CA ILE A 237 -0.80 -4.67 7.99
C ILE A 237 -2.06 -5.29 8.59
N MET A 238 -2.09 -5.43 9.92
CA MET A 238 -3.24 -5.98 10.63
C MET A 238 -4.30 -4.93 10.89
N ASP A 239 -3.86 -3.71 11.26
CA ASP A 239 -4.69 -2.54 11.53
C ASP A 239 -3.82 -1.28 11.55
N GLY A 240 -4.44 -0.10 11.57
CA GLY A 240 -3.77 1.19 11.73
C GLY A 240 -4.40 2.32 10.94
N LYS A 241 -3.93 3.54 11.24
CA LYS A 241 -4.32 4.75 10.53
C LYS A 241 -3.11 5.36 9.85
N PHE A 242 -3.25 5.67 8.57
CA PHE A 242 -2.15 6.17 7.76
C PHE A 242 -2.58 7.43 7.02
N ASN A 243 -1.79 8.49 7.16
CA ASN A 243 -1.85 9.66 6.30
C ASN A 243 -0.48 9.80 5.63
N ILE A 244 -0.43 9.48 4.36
CA ILE A 244 0.81 9.36 3.58
C ILE A 244 0.81 10.38 2.46
N LYS A 245 1.93 11.12 2.32
CA LYS A 245 2.23 11.90 1.13
C LYS A 245 3.68 11.63 0.72
N THR A 246 3.87 11.20 -0.53
CA THR A 246 5.20 11.00 -1.10
C THR A 246 5.47 12.08 -2.14
N GLU A 247 6.71 12.58 -2.21
CA GLU A 247 7.09 13.75 -2.99
C GLU A 247 6.09 14.92 -2.77
N ASN A 248 5.52 15.45 -3.82
CA ASN A 248 4.49 16.48 -3.73
C ASN A 248 3.07 15.93 -3.96
N GLY A 249 2.90 14.62 -4.00
CA GLY A 249 1.63 13.95 -4.25
C GLY A 249 1.35 13.71 -5.74
N TYR A 250 0.15 13.24 -6.04
CA TYR A 250 -0.28 12.85 -7.39
C TYR A 250 -0.21 13.98 -8.43
N ASP A 251 -0.31 15.23 -8.01
CA ASP A 251 -0.25 16.42 -8.85
C ASP A 251 1.18 16.99 -8.99
N SER A 252 2.21 16.25 -8.57
CA SER A 252 3.60 16.65 -8.72
C SER A 252 3.98 16.85 -10.19
N GLU A 253 4.33 18.08 -10.56
CA GLU A 253 4.79 18.43 -11.92
C GLU A 253 6.25 18.04 -12.17
N THR A 254 7.03 17.80 -11.12
CA THR A 254 8.48 17.57 -11.20
C THR A 254 8.89 16.11 -11.04
N PHE A 255 8.00 15.26 -10.57
CA PHE A 255 8.27 13.83 -10.41
C PHE A 255 7.82 13.04 -11.64
N ASP A 256 8.69 12.16 -12.07
CA ASP A 256 8.47 11.24 -13.18
C ASP A 256 8.51 9.80 -12.64
N PRO A 257 7.36 9.08 -12.61
CA PRO A 257 7.31 7.70 -12.12
C PRO A 257 8.22 6.75 -12.88
N ASP A 258 8.43 6.98 -14.19
CA ASP A 258 9.29 6.14 -15.02
C ASP A 258 10.78 6.20 -14.63
N ASN A 259 11.22 7.29 -13.98
CA ASN A 259 12.62 7.52 -13.63
C ASN A 259 12.87 7.61 -12.11
N GLY A 260 11.84 7.46 -11.28
CA GLY A 260 11.92 7.56 -9.83
C GLY A 260 11.04 6.54 -9.12
N SER A 261 11.01 6.60 -7.79
CA SER A 261 10.07 5.83 -6.97
C SER A 261 9.61 6.67 -5.80
N ALA A 262 8.31 6.88 -5.70
CA ALA A 262 7.66 7.64 -4.63
C ALA A 262 6.31 7.01 -4.30
N LYS A 263 6.34 5.70 -4.05
CA LYS A 263 5.15 4.87 -3.82
C LYS A 263 4.64 4.97 -2.39
N GLY A 264 3.37 4.71 -2.19
CA GLY A 264 2.81 4.60 -0.85
C GLY A 264 3.33 3.36 -0.13
N PHE A 265 3.08 2.19 -0.69
CA PHE A 265 3.54 0.88 -0.19
C PHE A 265 4.21 0.12 -1.33
N LYS A 266 5.39 -0.49 -1.05
CA LYS A 266 6.16 -1.19 -2.08
C LYS A 266 6.72 -2.52 -1.61
N ILE A 267 6.51 -3.57 -2.41
CA ILE A 267 7.26 -4.84 -2.34
C ILE A 267 8.17 -4.93 -3.56
N LYS A 268 9.47 -5.13 -3.31
CA LYS A 268 10.51 -5.08 -4.35
C LYS A 268 10.70 -6.38 -5.12
N THR A 269 10.60 -7.54 -4.44
CA THR A 269 10.87 -8.81 -5.09
C THR A 269 9.65 -9.39 -5.79
N ASN A 270 9.86 -9.99 -6.95
CA ASN A 270 8.89 -10.81 -7.66
C ASN A 270 9.08 -12.32 -7.37
N GLU A 271 9.86 -12.68 -6.34
CA GLU A 271 10.00 -14.08 -5.94
C GLU A 271 8.64 -14.70 -5.59
N THR A 272 8.45 -15.95 -5.97
CA THR A 272 7.26 -16.73 -5.57
C THR A 272 7.04 -16.64 -4.06
N LYS A 273 5.83 -16.25 -3.63
CA LYS A 273 5.40 -16.02 -2.24
C LYS A 273 5.78 -14.65 -1.65
N SER A 274 6.17 -13.69 -2.46
CA SER A 274 6.14 -12.29 -2.00
C SER A 274 4.69 -11.82 -1.98
N GLU A 275 4.29 -11.18 -0.87
CA GLU A 275 2.91 -10.77 -0.71
C GLU A 275 2.75 -9.51 0.14
N MET A 276 1.78 -8.69 -0.23
CA MET A 276 1.29 -7.59 0.60
C MET A 276 -0.12 -7.94 1.09
N ILE A 277 -0.30 -7.96 2.41
CA ILE A 277 -1.61 -8.22 3.02
C ILE A 277 -2.02 -7.05 3.90
N VAL A 278 -3.14 -6.42 3.60
CA VAL A 278 -3.81 -5.47 4.47
C VAL A 278 -5.10 -6.10 5.00
N VAL A 279 -5.11 -6.45 6.28
CA VAL A 279 -6.27 -7.08 6.93
C VAL A 279 -7.36 -6.06 7.22
N ASN A 280 -6.95 -4.92 7.79
CA ASN A 280 -7.80 -3.76 8.05
C ASN A 280 -6.91 -2.52 8.14
N ALA A 281 -7.39 -1.37 7.68
CA ALA A 281 -6.74 -0.09 7.93
C ALA A 281 -7.64 1.09 7.50
N ASP A 282 -7.38 2.27 8.06
CA ASP A 282 -7.88 3.54 7.55
C ASP A 282 -6.71 4.28 6.91
N MET A 283 -6.74 4.50 5.60
CA MET A 283 -5.63 5.09 4.86
C MET A 283 -6.07 6.26 3.99
N GLU A 284 -5.32 7.33 4.07
CA GLU A 284 -5.33 8.44 3.12
C GLU A 284 -3.96 8.51 2.48
N ILE A 285 -3.88 8.25 1.18
CA ILE A 285 -2.63 8.13 0.43
C ILE A 285 -2.66 9.13 -0.73
N ASN A 286 -1.66 9.99 -0.76
CA ASN A 286 -1.44 10.94 -1.84
C ASN A 286 0.02 10.80 -2.30
N CYS A 287 0.25 10.12 -3.41
CA CYS A 287 1.59 9.77 -3.86
C CYS A 287 1.85 10.19 -5.31
N ALA A 288 3.14 10.41 -5.61
CA ALA A 288 3.59 10.81 -6.94
C ALA A 288 3.88 9.61 -7.86
N ASP A 289 3.61 8.41 -7.40
CA ASP A 289 3.78 7.13 -8.06
C ASP A 289 2.62 6.22 -7.59
N ASP A 290 2.69 4.88 -7.60
CA ASP A 290 1.62 4.00 -7.15
C ASP A 290 1.29 4.16 -5.66
N ALA A 291 0.02 4.03 -5.31
CA ALA A 291 -0.32 4.02 -3.88
C ALA A 291 0.01 2.66 -3.24
N PHE A 292 -0.29 1.58 -3.90
CA PHE A 292 0.13 0.23 -3.53
C PHE A 292 0.80 -0.45 -4.71
N HIS A 293 2.04 -0.90 -4.51
CA HIS A 293 2.80 -1.63 -5.51
C HIS A 293 3.38 -2.92 -4.93
N SER A 294 3.01 -4.04 -5.49
CA SER A 294 3.59 -5.34 -5.14
C SER A 294 4.05 -6.05 -6.40
N ASN A 295 5.34 -6.35 -6.52
CA ASN A 295 5.82 -7.24 -7.59
C ASN A 295 5.35 -8.70 -7.41
N GLY A 296 4.68 -9.01 -6.29
CA GLY A 296 4.03 -10.30 -5.98
C GLY A 296 2.52 -10.18 -5.90
N ASP A 297 1.93 -10.92 -4.95
CA ASP A 297 0.49 -10.85 -4.67
C ASP A 297 0.14 -9.63 -3.79
N LEU A 298 -1.10 -9.13 -3.92
CA LEU A 298 -1.65 -8.08 -3.08
C LEU A 298 -3.08 -8.41 -2.63
N THR A 299 -3.34 -8.32 -1.34
CA THR A 299 -4.66 -8.56 -0.76
C THR A 299 -5.06 -7.43 0.19
N ILE A 300 -6.20 -6.78 -0.07
CA ILE A 300 -6.82 -5.80 0.84
C ILE A 300 -8.18 -6.35 1.27
N LYS A 301 -8.33 -6.64 2.58
CA LYS A 301 -9.54 -7.34 3.05
C LYS A 301 -10.63 -6.39 3.53
N LYS A 302 -10.28 -5.38 4.34
CA LYS A 302 -11.21 -4.46 5.00
C LYS A 302 -10.59 -3.09 5.18
N GLY A 303 -11.41 -2.11 5.55
CA GLY A 303 -10.97 -0.78 5.92
C GLY A 303 -11.43 0.30 4.97
N LYS A 304 -10.96 1.52 5.20
CA LYS A 304 -11.29 2.69 4.39
C LYS A 304 -10.03 3.24 3.74
N TYR A 305 -10.08 3.39 2.43
CA TYR A 305 -8.95 3.84 1.63
C TYR A 305 -9.39 5.00 0.75
N ILE A 306 -8.67 6.10 0.84
CA ILE A 306 -8.79 7.28 -0.02
C ILE A 306 -7.44 7.44 -0.71
N ILE A 307 -7.42 7.27 -2.02
CA ILE A 307 -6.20 7.17 -2.81
C ILE A 307 -6.20 8.23 -3.91
N HIS A 308 -5.09 8.94 -4.00
CA HIS A 308 -4.70 9.77 -5.13
C HIS A 308 -3.27 9.36 -5.49
N SER A 309 -3.05 8.83 -6.66
CA SER A 309 -1.75 8.41 -7.19
C SER A 309 -1.52 9.03 -8.56
N LYS A 310 -0.26 9.29 -8.90
CA LYS A 310 0.06 9.81 -10.24
C LYS A 310 0.18 8.69 -11.26
N ASP A 311 0.62 7.52 -10.79
CA ASP A 311 0.62 6.26 -11.49
C ASP A 311 -0.54 5.39 -10.98
N ASP A 312 -0.38 4.12 -10.69
CA ASP A 312 -1.50 3.25 -10.37
C ASP A 312 -2.04 3.42 -8.95
N GLY A 313 -3.35 3.21 -8.81
CA GLY A 313 -3.98 3.17 -7.50
C GLY A 313 -3.55 1.94 -6.71
N VAL A 314 -3.68 0.76 -7.31
CA VAL A 314 -3.31 -0.53 -6.71
C VAL A 314 -2.75 -1.45 -7.78
N HIS A 315 -1.45 -1.69 -7.73
CA HIS A 315 -0.72 -2.56 -8.64
C HIS A 315 -0.26 -3.85 -7.97
N ALA A 316 -0.51 -5.01 -8.60
CA ALA A 316 0.04 -6.30 -8.20
C ALA A 316 0.61 -7.05 -9.40
N GLY A 317 1.87 -7.51 -9.30
CA GLY A 317 2.52 -8.24 -10.39
C GLY A 317 1.85 -9.58 -10.73
N PHE A 318 1.09 -10.18 -9.79
CA PHE A 318 0.36 -11.42 -10.02
C PHE A 318 -1.12 -11.32 -9.65
N ASN A 319 -1.49 -11.51 -8.39
CA ASN A 319 -2.88 -11.59 -7.98
C ASN A 319 -3.27 -10.39 -7.12
N LEU A 320 -4.31 -9.67 -7.52
CA LEU A 320 -4.97 -8.65 -6.70
C LEU A 320 -6.28 -9.21 -6.15
N VAL A 321 -6.42 -9.20 -4.82
CA VAL A 321 -7.64 -9.66 -4.15
C VAL A 321 -8.20 -8.55 -3.25
N LEU A 322 -9.44 -8.13 -3.53
CA LEU A 322 -10.14 -7.13 -2.73
C LEU A 322 -11.37 -7.74 -2.04
N GLY A 323 -11.51 -7.44 -0.75
CA GLY A 323 -12.61 -7.95 0.08
C GLY A 323 -12.33 -9.34 0.65
N VAL A 324 -13.39 -9.98 1.14
CA VAL A 324 -13.32 -11.29 1.81
C VAL A 324 -14.28 -12.25 1.13
N LYS A 325 -13.77 -13.43 0.74
CA LYS A 325 -14.57 -14.48 0.14
C LYS A 325 -15.72 -14.91 1.08
N ASP A 326 -16.91 -15.13 0.55
CA ASP A 326 -18.11 -15.55 1.27
C ASP A 326 -18.57 -14.58 2.40
N ALA A 327 -18.15 -13.29 2.33
CA ALA A 327 -18.53 -12.24 3.26
C ALA A 327 -19.06 -11.01 2.51
N PRO A 328 -20.32 -11.04 2.00
CA PRO A 328 -20.86 -9.99 1.12
C PRO A 328 -20.96 -8.61 1.80
N ASN A 329 -21.04 -8.55 3.12
CA ASN A 329 -21.13 -7.30 3.89
C ASN A 329 -19.76 -6.93 4.49
N THR A 330 -18.69 -7.08 3.75
CA THR A 330 -17.35 -6.68 4.21
C THR A 330 -17.25 -5.17 4.29
N ASP A 331 -16.72 -4.65 5.43
CA ASP A 331 -16.40 -3.23 5.61
C ASP A 331 -15.11 -2.87 4.83
N LEU A 332 -15.15 -3.00 3.51
CA LEU A 332 -14.13 -2.48 2.61
C LEU A 332 -14.74 -1.32 1.81
N ASN A 333 -14.13 -0.15 1.94
CA ASN A 333 -14.41 1.02 1.12
C ASN A 333 -13.10 1.50 0.50
N LEU A 334 -12.85 1.12 -0.73
CA LEU A 334 -11.67 1.54 -1.50
C LEU A 334 -12.10 2.59 -2.52
N SER A 335 -11.54 3.79 -2.43
CA SER A 335 -11.80 4.88 -3.36
C SER A 335 -10.49 5.38 -3.95
N VAL A 336 -10.26 5.08 -5.21
CA VAL A 336 -9.20 5.68 -6.03
C VAL A 336 -9.83 6.85 -6.76
N PHE A 337 -9.50 8.07 -6.36
CA PHE A 337 -10.07 9.29 -6.94
C PHE A 337 -9.25 9.86 -8.09
N TYR A 338 -8.00 9.46 -8.19
CA TYR A 338 -7.12 9.81 -9.28
C TYR A 338 -6.02 8.76 -9.40
N SER A 339 -5.75 8.29 -10.61
CA SER A 339 -4.63 7.39 -10.97
C SER A 339 -4.43 7.39 -12.48
N TYR A 340 -3.34 6.76 -12.94
CA TYR A 340 -3.18 6.38 -14.35
C TYR A 340 -4.10 5.18 -14.61
N GLU A 341 -3.84 4.01 -14.00
CA GLU A 341 -4.78 2.90 -13.87
C GLU A 341 -5.25 2.78 -12.41
N ALA A 342 -6.53 2.47 -12.19
CA ALA A 342 -6.98 2.43 -10.80
C ALA A 342 -6.64 1.10 -10.12
N LEU A 343 -6.81 -0.03 -10.80
CA LEU A 343 -6.45 -1.36 -10.35
C LEU A 343 -5.75 -2.11 -11.49
N GLU A 344 -4.52 -2.58 -11.26
CA GLU A 344 -3.75 -3.35 -12.24
C GLU A 344 -3.22 -4.65 -11.64
N ALA A 345 -3.35 -5.79 -12.36
CA ALA A 345 -2.73 -7.07 -12.02
C ALA A 345 -2.83 -8.08 -13.16
N MET A 346 -2.16 -9.24 -13.04
CA MET A 346 -2.45 -10.38 -13.94
C MET A 346 -3.86 -10.93 -13.70
N THR A 347 -4.27 -11.05 -12.42
CA THR A 347 -5.60 -11.50 -12.08
C THR A 347 -6.20 -10.62 -10.99
N ILE A 348 -7.45 -10.22 -11.18
CA ILE A 348 -8.15 -9.33 -10.26
C ILE A 348 -9.41 -10.03 -9.75
N THR A 349 -9.50 -10.20 -8.43
CA THR A 349 -10.67 -10.81 -7.79
C THR A 349 -11.29 -9.85 -6.77
N LEU A 350 -12.53 -9.43 -7.05
CA LEU A 350 -13.31 -8.52 -6.22
C LEU A 350 -14.38 -9.31 -5.48
N TYR A 351 -14.04 -9.78 -4.27
CA TYR A 351 -14.98 -10.62 -3.51
C TYR A 351 -16.14 -9.81 -2.93
N SER A 352 -15.87 -8.65 -2.33
CA SER A 352 -16.88 -7.88 -1.59
C SER A 352 -16.37 -6.47 -1.27
N GLY A 353 -17.27 -5.60 -0.81
CA GLY A 353 -16.97 -4.22 -0.45
C GLY A 353 -17.43 -3.23 -1.52
N LYS A 354 -17.17 -1.94 -1.26
CA LYS A 354 -17.43 -0.85 -2.20
C LYS A 354 -16.11 -0.36 -2.78
N ILE A 355 -16.01 -0.35 -4.11
CA ILE A 355 -14.81 0.00 -4.86
C ILE A 355 -15.19 1.11 -5.83
N ILE A 356 -14.50 2.23 -5.74
CA ILE A 356 -14.58 3.35 -6.68
C ILE A 356 -13.21 3.45 -7.36
N ALA A 357 -13.17 3.27 -8.66
CA ALA A 357 -11.97 3.30 -9.47
C ALA A 357 -12.06 4.46 -10.46
N THR A 358 -11.22 5.49 -10.30
CA THR A 358 -11.16 6.63 -11.22
C THR A 358 -9.76 6.72 -11.81
N ALA A 359 -9.65 6.61 -13.12
CA ALA A 359 -8.39 6.56 -13.86
C ALA A 359 -8.37 7.52 -15.04
N THR A 360 -7.17 7.93 -15.44
CA THR A 360 -6.92 8.72 -16.68
C THR A 360 -6.65 7.84 -17.88
N ASP A 361 -6.44 6.55 -17.66
CA ASP A 361 -6.40 5.48 -18.63
C ASP A 361 -7.39 4.41 -18.21
N ASP A 362 -7.02 3.14 -18.04
CA ASP A 362 -7.95 2.05 -17.76
C ASP A 362 -8.41 2.01 -16.31
N GLY A 363 -9.68 1.67 -16.14
CA GLY A 363 -10.27 1.62 -14.80
C GLY A 363 -9.79 0.42 -13.98
N ILE A 364 -9.94 -0.78 -14.53
CA ILE A 364 -9.51 -2.05 -13.95
C ILE A 364 -8.87 -2.87 -15.06
N ASN A 365 -7.55 -3.02 -15.00
CA ASN A 365 -6.74 -3.66 -16.03
C ASN A 365 -6.15 -5.01 -15.57
N ALA A 366 -6.52 -6.11 -16.25
CA ALA A 366 -5.94 -7.43 -16.06
C ALA A 366 -5.17 -7.87 -17.33
N ALA A 367 -4.20 -7.07 -17.73
CA ALA A 367 -3.45 -7.25 -18.99
C ALA A 367 -2.02 -7.78 -18.81
N GLY A 368 -1.59 -8.04 -17.56
CA GLY A 368 -0.30 -8.60 -17.22
C GLY A 368 0.66 -7.61 -16.61
N GLY A 369 0.59 -7.46 -15.30
CA GLY A 369 1.66 -6.89 -14.52
C GLY A 369 2.91 -7.75 -14.67
N SER A 370 3.77 -7.48 -15.65
CA SER A 370 5.09 -8.11 -15.70
C SER A 370 5.93 -7.48 -14.58
N GLY A 371 6.16 -8.23 -13.51
CA GLY A 371 7.15 -7.87 -12.50
C GLY A 371 8.56 -7.84 -13.07
N GLY A 372 8.86 -6.84 -13.80
CA GLY A 372 10.16 -6.53 -14.38
C GLY A 372 10.03 -5.17 -15.06
N ASP A 373 11.00 -4.30 -14.87
CA ASP A 373 11.17 -3.01 -15.55
C ASP A 373 11.07 -3.13 -17.10
N ASP A 374 9.90 -3.60 -17.59
CA ASP A 374 9.57 -3.45 -18.98
C ASP A 374 8.87 -2.09 -19.06
N PRO A 375 9.52 -1.06 -19.61
CA PRO A 375 8.80 0.14 -19.98
C PRO A 375 7.83 -0.32 -21.08
N GLY A 376 6.57 -0.54 -20.70
CA GLY A 376 5.48 -0.60 -21.68
C GLY A 376 5.67 0.54 -22.69
N PRO A 377 5.10 0.49 -23.89
CA PRO A 377 5.24 1.60 -24.81
C PRO A 377 4.80 2.87 -24.09
N GLY A 378 5.81 3.67 -23.69
CA GLY A 378 5.61 4.89 -22.92
C GLY A 378 4.46 5.69 -23.50
N PRO A 379 3.64 6.32 -22.68
CA PRO A 379 2.49 7.07 -23.14
C PRO A 379 2.95 8.00 -24.26
N GLY A 380 2.38 7.85 -25.45
CA GLY A 380 2.52 8.86 -26.46
C GLY A 380 2.16 10.20 -25.80
N PRO A 381 2.74 11.35 -26.21
CA PRO A 381 2.48 12.62 -25.55
C PRO A 381 0.98 12.81 -25.42
N GLY A 382 0.46 12.52 -24.22
CA GLY A 382 -0.95 12.63 -23.91
C GLY A 382 -1.45 14.03 -24.25
N PRO A 383 -2.70 14.20 -24.65
CA PRO A 383 -3.28 15.53 -24.75
C PRO A 383 -3.12 16.18 -23.37
N GLY A 384 -2.47 17.34 -23.35
CA GLY A 384 -2.21 18.09 -22.13
C GLY A 384 -3.48 18.19 -21.26
N PRO A 385 -3.35 18.41 -19.94
CA PRO A 385 -4.40 18.24 -18.96
C PRO A 385 -5.69 18.92 -19.43
N GLY A 386 -6.69 18.11 -19.69
CA GLY A 386 -8.05 18.58 -19.97
C GLY A 386 -8.58 19.36 -18.77
N PRO A 387 -9.57 20.23 -18.94
CA PRO A 387 -10.14 20.97 -17.82
C PRO A 387 -10.64 19.98 -16.76
N ARG A 388 -10.18 20.18 -15.52
CA ARG A 388 -10.53 19.40 -14.33
C ARG A 388 -12.00 19.01 -14.33
N PRO A 389 -12.38 17.75 -14.08
CA PRO A 389 -13.75 17.41 -13.73
C PRO A 389 -14.16 18.24 -12.50
N GLY A 390 -15.28 18.93 -12.57
CA GLY A 390 -15.79 19.69 -11.44
C GLY A 390 -16.02 18.76 -10.24
N PRO A 391 -15.84 19.27 -9.01
CA PRO A 391 -15.89 18.47 -7.81
C PRO A 391 -17.26 17.80 -7.68
N TRP A 392 -17.25 16.51 -7.43
CA TRP A 392 -18.34 15.84 -6.76
C TRP A 392 -18.53 16.56 -5.42
N ASN A 393 -19.72 17.08 -5.14
CA ASN A 393 -20.05 17.81 -3.92
C ASN A 393 -19.76 17.00 -2.64
N LEU A 394 -18.49 16.89 -2.29
CA LEU A 394 -17.99 16.73 -0.95
C LEU A 394 -17.29 18.05 -0.65
N THR A 395 -17.89 18.84 0.22
CA THR A 395 -17.41 20.16 0.59
C THR A 395 -16.06 20.06 1.28
N GLU A 396 -15.07 20.76 0.74
CA GLU A 396 -13.69 20.91 1.26
C GLU A 396 -13.61 21.75 2.55
N ASP A 397 -14.66 21.81 3.38
CA ASP A 397 -14.71 22.73 4.51
C ASP A 397 -14.10 22.20 5.82
N ASP A 398 -13.48 21.02 5.83
CA ASP A 398 -12.91 20.43 7.06
C ASP A 398 -11.38 20.26 7.08
N ILE A 399 -10.63 20.84 6.15
CA ILE A 399 -9.15 20.78 6.21
C ILE A 399 -8.61 22.21 6.36
N ARG A 400 -8.42 22.63 7.61
CA ARG A 400 -7.67 23.85 7.90
C ARG A 400 -6.19 23.62 7.74
N GLU A 401 -5.62 24.44 6.85
CA GLU A 401 -4.20 24.68 6.70
C GLU A 401 -3.57 25.14 8.01
N ASP A 402 -2.42 24.55 8.35
CA ASP A 402 -1.40 25.24 9.13
C ASP A 402 -0.10 25.19 8.34
N SER A 403 0.19 26.31 7.69
CA SER A 403 1.38 26.52 6.88
C SER A 403 2.51 27.01 7.76
N THR A 404 3.61 26.26 7.82
CA THR A 404 4.89 26.83 8.25
C THR A 404 5.90 26.70 7.11
N ASP A 405 6.32 27.85 6.61
CA ASP A 405 7.34 28.06 5.58
C ASP A 405 8.67 27.38 5.96
N ILE A 406 9.15 26.52 5.07
CA ILE A 406 10.54 26.00 5.12
C ILE A 406 11.33 26.67 4.00
N PRO A 407 12.49 27.28 4.27
CA PRO A 407 13.31 27.91 3.24
C PRO A 407 13.95 26.89 2.29
N PRO A 408 14.13 27.21 0.99
CA PRO A 408 14.70 26.30 0.01
C PRO A 408 16.20 26.05 0.21
N GLY A 409 16.61 24.78 0.15
CA GLY A 409 17.99 24.35 0.13
C GLY A 409 18.67 24.58 -1.24
N PRO A 410 20.00 24.54 -1.31
CA PRO A 410 20.74 24.85 -2.54
C PRO A 410 20.66 23.72 -3.57
N ASP A 411 20.56 24.15 -4.81
CA ASP A 411 20.38 23.38 -6.06
C ASP A 411 21.54 22.40 -6.34
N PRO A 412 21.32 21.11 -6.65
CA PRO A 412 22.37 20.21 -7.13
C PRO A 412 22.57 20.40 -8.65
N GLY A 413 23.80 20.62 -9.05
CA GLY A 413 24.19 20.84 -10.44
C GLY A 413 24.02 19.59 -11.33
N PRO A 414 23.98 19.77 -12.68
CA PRO A 414 23.62 18.74 -13.65
C PRO A 414 24.64 17.61 -13.76
N GLY A 415 24.16 16.36 -13.73
CA GLY A 415 24.91 15.15 -13.98
C GLY A 415 25.12 14.88 -15.48
N PRO A 416 26.06 13.99 -15.88
CA PRO A 416 26.40 13.75 -17.29
C PRO A 416 25.36 12.90 -18.01
N ASP A 417 25.13 13.28 -19.27
CA ASP A 417 24.18 12.75 -20.25
C ASP A 417 24.42 11.26 -20.60
N PRO A 418 23.42 10.37 -20.55
CA PRO A 418 23.54 8.99 -21.06
C PRO A 418 23.24 8.92 -22.56
N GLY A 419 24.13 8.27 -23.28
CA GLY A 419 24.03 8.08 -24.73
C GLY A 419 22.89 7.13 -25.17
N PRO A 420 22.52 7.12 -26.48
CA PRO A 420 21.31 6.42 -26.97
C PRO A 420 21.44 4.88 -26.90
N GLY A 421 20.43 4.25 -26.28
CA GLY A 421 20.28 2.81 -26.20
C GLY A 421 19.75 2.15 -27.50
N PRO A 422 19.85 0.81 -27.67
CA PRO A 422 19.45 0.10 -28.87
C PRO A 422 17.92 0.02 -29.04
N ARG A 423 17.47 0.10 -30.31
CA ARG A 423 16.06 0.07 -30.70
C ARG A 423 15.37 -1.26 -30.36
N PRO A 424 14.10 -1.25 -29.95
CA PRO A 424 13.28 -2.46 -29.75
C PRO A 424 12.96 -3.17 -31.07
N GLY A 425 12.87 -4.50 -31.03
CA GLY A 425 12.40 -5.34 -32.13
C GLY A 425 10.87 -5.27 -32.30
N PRO A 426 10.32 -5.77 -33.42
CA PRO A 426 8.88 -5.73 -33.69
C PRO A 426 8.12 -6.61 -32.68
N GLY A 427 7.06 -6.03 -32.10
CA GLY A 427 6.16 -6.70 -31.19
C GLY A 427 5.35 -7.84 -31.85
N PRO A 428 4.71 -8.74 -31.08
CA PRO A 428 3.89 -9.82 -31.61
C PRO A 428 2.67 -9.27 -32.34
N GLY A 429 2.37 -9.87 -33.49
CA GLY A 429 1.30 -9.45 -34.37
C GLY A 429 -0.10 -9.79 -33.81
N PRO A 430 -1.16 -9.16 -34.34
CA PRO A 430 -2.53 -9.33 -33.87
C PRO A 430 -3.08 -10.72 -34.20
N GLY A 431 -3.69 -11.40 -33.22
CA GLY A 431 -4.47 -12.60 -33.41
C GLY A 431 -4.06 -13.81 -32.57
N GLY A 432 -3.95 -13.65 -31.25
CA GLY A 432 -3.93 -14.76 -30.33
C GLY A 432 -5.26 -14.83 -29.55
N ARG A 433 -5.83 -16.02 -29.41
CA ARG A 433 -6.93 -16.25 -28.45
C ARG A 433 -6.45 -15.79 -27.08
N GLY A 434 -7.29 -15.03 -26.36
CA GLY A 434 -6.98 -14.48 -25.04
C GLY A 434 -6.30 -15.48 -24.11
N ASN A 435 -5.37 -15.00 -23.31
CA ASN A 435 -4.63 -15.85 -22.38
C ASN A 435 -5.51 -16.16 -21.16
N ALA A 436 -5.86 -17.43 -20.97
CA ALA A 436 -6.69 -17.87 -19.85
C ALA A 436 -6.08 -17.58 -18.45
N SER A 437 -4.82 -17.15 -18.41
CA SER A 437 -4.14 -16.74 -17.17
C SER A 437 -4.56 -15.37 -16.67
N PHE A 438 -5.13 -14.51 -17.52
CA PHE A 438 -5.60 -13.18 -17.15
C PHE A 438 -7.11 -13.22 -16.91
N TYR A 439 -7.56 -12.60 -15.83
CA TYR A 439 -8.99 -12.47 -15.60
C TYR A 439 -9.37 -11.40 -14.59
N ILE A 440 -10.60 -10.90 -14.75
CA ILE A 440 -11.31 -10.11 -13.75
C ILE A 440 -12.49 -10.92 -13.24
N SER A 441 -12.61 -11.12 -11.92
CA SER A 441 -13.74 -11.82 -11.30
C SER A 441 -14.42 -10.96 -10.24
N VAL A 442 -15.73 -10.74 -10.38
CA VAL A 442 -16.55 -9.98 -9.42
C VAL A 442 -17.57 -10.89 -8.79
N TYR A 443 -17.64 -10.90 -7.44
CA TYR A 443 -18.58 -11.74 -6.67
C TYR A 443 -19.72 -10.94 -6.05
N THR A 444 -19.49 -10.26 -4.93
CA THR A 444 -20.53 -9.49 -4.24
C THR A 444 -20.14 -8.02 -4.06
N ALA A 445 -19.09 -7.58 -4.73
CA ALA A 445 -18.61 -6.21 -4.67
C ALA A 445 -19.56 -5.24 -5.38
N GLU A 446 -19.60 -4.00 -4.86
CA GLU A 446 -20.20 -2.84 -5.51
C GLU A 446 -19.08 -2.03 -6.15
N VAL A 447 -19.00 -2.05 -7.47
CA VAL A 447 -17.89 -1.51 -8.25
C VAL A 447 -18.38 -0.35 -9.11
N TYR A 448 -17.72 0.80 -8.98
CA TYR A 448 -17.92 1.98 -9.81
C TYR A 448 -16.61 2.34 -10.49
N VAL A 449 -16.61 2.38 -11.79
CA VAL A 449 -15.44 2.72 -12.62
C VAL A 449 -15.74 3.99 -13.41
N PHE A 450 -14.79 4.94 -13.37
CA PHE A 450 -14.80 6.17 -14.14
C PHE A 450 -13.42 6.33 -14.77
N CYS A 451 -13.31 6.18 -16.09
CA CYS A 451 -12.01 6.19 -16.76
C CYS A 451 -12.04 6.94 -18.09
N ASP A 452 -10.86 7.25 -18.60
CA ASP A 452 -10.66 7.81 -19.93
C ASP A 452 -10.25 6.75 -20.95
N GLY A 453 -9.72 5.61 -20.49
CA GLY A 453 -9.45 4.37 -21.23
C GLY A 453 -10.60 3.36 -21.17
N ASP A 454 -10.27 2.07 -21.13
CA ASP A 454 -11.21 0.99 -21.00
C ASP A 454 -11.67 0.83 -19.54
N GLY A 455 -12.93 0.43 -19.38
CA GLY A 455 -13.50 0.34 -18.04
C GLY A 455 -13.02 -0.87 -17.26
N LEU A 456 -13.35 -2.05 -17.76
CA LEU A 456 -12.76 -3.33 -17.39
C LEU A 456 -11.99 -3.81 -18.60
N ASP A 457 -10.67 -3.90 -18.51
CA ASP A 457 -9.79 -4.41 -19.55
C ASP A 457 -9.13 -5.72 -19.14
N THR A 458 -9.07 -6.71 -20.04
CA THR A 458 -8.29 -7.92 -19.80
C THR A 458 -7.88 -8.63 -21.07
N ASN A 459 -6.62 -9.00 -21.16
CA ASN A 459 -6.12 -9.94 -22.18
C ASN A 459 -6.67 -11.38 -22.00
N GLY A 460 -7.68 -11.58 -21.16
CA GLY A 460 -8.25 -12.87 -20.83
C GLY A 460 -9.76 -12.84 -20.64
N ASN A 461 -10.25 -13.29 -19.50
CA ASN A 461 -11.66 -13.49 -19.26
C ASN A 461 -12.23 -12.54 -18.20
N ILE A 462 -13.50 -12.17 -18.35
CA ILE A 462 -14.27 -11.47 -17.31
C ILE A 462 -15.38 -12.38 -16.79
N PHE A 463 -15.46 -12.51 -15.45
CA PHE A 463 -16.47 -13.32 -14.77
C PHE A 463 -17.26 -12.48 -13.77
N ILE A 464 -18.54 -12.28 -14.02
CA ILE A 464 -19.43 -11.61 -13.07
C ILE A 464 -20.28 -12.68 -12.39
N HIS A 465 -19.87 -13.08 -11.19
CA HIS A 465 -20.58 -14.05 -10.36
C HIS A 465 -21.72 -13.42 -9.57
N GLY A 466 -21.70 -12.11 -9.39
CA GLY A 466 -22.69 -11.33 -8.65
C GLY A 466 -22.21 -9.92 -8.38
N GLY A 467 -22.90 -9.20 -7.48
CA GLY A 467 -22.58 -7.81 -7.16
C GLY A 467 -23.13 -6.81 -8.18
N ASN A 468 -22.67 -5.58 -8.09
CA ASN A 468 -23.09 -4.49 -8.98
C ASN A 468 -21.86 -3.84 -9.59
N VAL A 469 -21.78 -3.83 -10.91
CA VAL A 469 -20.69 -3.22 -11.67
C VAL A 469 -21.25 -2.08 -12.52
N THR A 470 -20.77 -0.88 -12.29
CA THR A 470 -21.14 0.31 -13.05
C THR A 470 -19.89 0.94 -13.64
N VAL A 471 -19.83 1.05 -14.94
CA VAL A 471 -18.69 1.55 -15.68
C VAL A 471 -19.08 2.75 -16.52
N PHE A 472 -18.30 3.82 -16.42
CA PHE A 472 -18.34 4.99 -17.29
C PHE A 472 -16.95 5.17 -17.90
N SER A 473 -16.78 4.69 -19.14
CA SER A 473 -15.58 4.91 -19.93
C SER A 473 -15.74 6.10 -20.87
N GLN A 474 -14.66 6.50 -21.52
CA GLN A 474 -14.73 7.57 -22.52
C GLN A 474 -15.45 7.09 -23.78
N GLY A 475 -16.24 7.98 -24.39
CA GLY A 475 -16.89 7.73 -25.68
C GLY A 475 -15.94 7.83 -26.89
N ASN A 476 -14.73 7.31 -26.79
CA ASN A 476 -13.73 7.29 -27.84
C ASN A 476 -13.76 5.95 -28.59
N ARG A 477 -13.47 5.90 -29.88
CA ARG A 477 -13.69 4.70 -30.71
C ARG A 477 -12.86 3.49 -30.34
N ASP A 478 -11.77 3.70 -29.62
CA ASP A 478 -10.80 2.66 -29.29
C ASP A 478 -10.96 2.16 -27.85
N ASN A 479 -11.80 2.81 -27.00
CA ASN A 479 -12.00 2.49 -25.58
C ASN A 479 -13.45 2.10 -25.30
N GLU A 480 -13.65 1.03 -24.55
CA GLU A 480 -14.94 0.40 -24.26
C GLU A 480 -15.23 0.37 -22.74
N PRO A 481 -16.50 0.29 -22.32
CA PRO A 481 -16.80 0.02 -20.91
C PRO A 481 -16.29 -1.34 -20.43
N ILE A 482 -16.20 -2.32 -21.32
CA ILE A 482 -15.74 -3.68 -21.04
C ILE A 482 -15.02 -4.18 -22.27
N ASP A 483 -13.70 -4.37 -22.16
CA ASP A 483 -12.84 -4.96 -23.19
C ASP A 483 -12.24 -6.28 -22.70
N HIS A 484 -12.17 -7.30 -23.59
CA HIS A 484 -11.64 -8.61 -23.24
C HIS A 484 -11.25 -9.42 -24.46
N ASP A 485 -10.12 -10.07 -24.40
CA ASP A 485 -9.65 -11.00 -25.45
C ASP A 485 -10.27 -12.42 -25.35
N GLY A 486 -10.84 -12.76 -24.19
CA GLY A 486 -11.40 -14.08 -23.90
C GLY A 486 -12.92 -14.12 -23.87
N ASN A 487 -13.49 -14.58 -22.77
CA ASN A 487 -14.93 -14.69 -22.57
C ASN A 487 -15.43 -13.67 -21.54
N PHE A 488 -16.54 -13.00 -21.84
CA PHE A 488 -17.32 -12.26 -20.85
C PHE A 488 -18.49 -13.14 -20.36
N THR A 489 -18.43 -13.59 -19.10
CA THR A 489 -19.42 -14.51 -18.53
C THR A 489 -20.21 -13.85 -17.40
N LEU A 490 -21.53 -13.78 -17.60
CA LEU A 490 -22.48 -13.26 -16.61
C LEU A 490 -23.18 -14.43 -15.91
N PHE A 491 -22.79 -14.76 -14.68
CA PHE A 491 -23.51 -15.79 -13.89
C PHE A 491 -24.67 -15.19 -13.13
N ASN A 492 -24.45 -14.00 -12.53
CA ASN A 492 -25.41 -13.30 -11.68
C ASN A 492 -24.94 -11.84 -11.50
N GLY A 493 -25.81 -10.98 -10.96
CA GLY A 493 -25.47 -9.60 -10.63
C GLY A 493 -26.05 -8.57 -11.56
N GLU A 494 -25.59 -7.34 -11.45
CA GLU A 494 -26.02 -6.23 -12.27
C GLU A 494 -24.80 -5.53 -12.90
N VAL A 495 -24.85 -5.33 -14.20
CA VAL A 495 -23.80 -4.66 -14.97
C VAL A 495 -24.40 -3.51 -15.77
N LEU A 496 -23.88 -2.32 -15.60
CA LEU A 496 -24.15 -1.14 -16.42
C LEU A 496 -22.83 -0.63 -17.01
N GLY A 497 -22.69 -0.72 -18.32
CA GLY A 497 -21.59 -0.14 -19.09
C GLY A 497 -22.08 1.05 -19.91
N VAL A 498 -21.41 2.17 -19.79
CA VAL A 498 -21.73 3.43 -20.50
C VAL A 498 -20.45 4.00 -21.07
N GLY A 499 -20.36 4.16 -22.40
CA GLY A 499 -19.15 4.63 -23.02
C GLY A 499 -19.17 4.59 -24.54
N SER A 500 -18.13 4.03 -25.15
CA SER A 500 -18.04 3.75 -26.57
C SER A 500 -18.44 2.31 -26.89
N GLN A 501 -18.86 2.07 -28.11
CA GLN A 501 -19.09 0.72 -28.62
C GLN A 501 -17.78 -0.03 -28.85
N GLY A 502 -16.67 0.71 -29.05
CA GLY A 502 -15.36 0.15 -29.35
C GLY A 502 -15.25 -0.59 -30.67
N MET A 503 -14.22 -1.42 -30.77
CA MET A 503 -13.96 -2.27 -31.93
C MET A 503 -14.69 -3.61 -31.82
N GLU A 504 -14.78 -4.17 -30.64
CA GLU A 504 -15.53 -5.38 -30.33
C GLU A 504 -16.86 -5.03 -29.67
N LYS A 505 -17.87 -5.80 -29.92
CA LYS A 505 -19.17 -5.56 -29.31
C LYS A 505 -19.29 -6.41 -28.08
N ILE A 506 -19.36 -5.82 -26.89
CA ILE A 506 -19.54 -6.51 -25.61
C ILE A 506 -20.57 -7.64 -25.70
N HIS A 507 -21.66 -7.43 -26.44
CA HIS A 507 -22.76 -8.39 -26.54
C HIS A 507 -22.50 -9.56 -27.50
N ASP A 508 -21.44 -9.52 -28.33
CA ASP A 508 -21.16 -10.59 -29.29
C ASP A 508 -20.44 -11.79 -28.66
N GLY A 509 -19.88 -11.64 -27.47
CA GLY A 509 -19.11 -12.69 -26.77
C GLY A 509 -19.68 -13.12 -25.41
N ILE A 510 -20.86 -12.64 -25.02
CA ILE A 510 -21.44 -12.99 -23.72
C ILE A 510 -21.80 -14.47 -23.66
N LYS A 511 -21.16 -15.20 -22.79
CA LYS A 511 -21.42 -16.62 -22.58
C LYS A 511 -22.03 -16.86 -21.20
N LYS A 512 -22.97 -17.82 -21.16
CA LYS A 512 -23.51 -18.45 -19.94
C LYS A 512 -24.19 -17.51 -18.95
N GLY A 513 -25.39 -17.81 -18.60
CA GLY A 513 -26.17 -17.15 -17.55
C GLY A 513 -27.65 -17.19 -17.91
N ASN A 514 -28.51 -17.11 -16.91
CA ASN A 514 -29.96 -16.98 -17.08
C ASN A 514 -30.39 -15.53 -17.34
N GLU A 515 -29.41 -14.63 -17.52
CA GLU A 515 -29.65 -13.18 -17.58
C GLU A 515 -29.89 -12.74 -19.01
N MET A 516 -30.75 -11.77 -19.17
CA MET A 516 -30.88 -10.99 -20.39
C MET A 516 -29.92 -9.82 -20.34
N TYR A 517 -29.53 -9.34 -21.50
CA TYR A 517 -28.88 -8.04 -21.65
C TYR A 517 -29.68 -7.13 -22.55
N ALA A 518 -29.49 -5.82 -22.41
CA ALA A 518 -30.02 -4.81 -23.29
C ALA A 518 -28.88 -3.87 -23.69
N PHE A 519 -28.84 -3.46 -24.96
CA PHE A 519 -27.87 -2.48 -25.42
C PHE A 519 -28.50 -1.42 -26.31
N TYR A 520 -27.83 -0.26 -26.36
CA TYR A 520 -28.15 0.84 -27.24
C TYR A 520 -26.86 1.35 -27.87
N ALA A 521 -26.86 1.50 -29.20
CA ALA A 521 -25.70 1.90 -29.97
C ALA A 521 -26.05 3.10 -30.84
N SER A 522 -25.97 4.31 -30.30
CA SER A 522 -26.10 5.58 -30.99
C SER A 522 -25.66 6.74 -30.10
N ASP A 523 -25.26 7.85 -30.73
CA ASP A 523 -24.72 9.02 -30.04
C ASP A 523 -25.68 9.61 -29.00
N ILE A 524 -25.14 9.81 -27.80
CA ILE A 524 -25.79 10.54 -26.70
C ILE A 524 -24.81 11.59 -26.19
N THR A 525 -25.19 12.86 -26.29
CA THR A 525 -24.35 13.94 -25.77
C THR A 525 -24.37 13.98 -24.23
N LYS A 526 -23.26 14.38 -23.64
CA LYS A 526 -23.10 14.56 -22.18
C LYS A 526 -24.15 15.48 -21.55
N ASN A 527 -24.14 15.59 -20.25
CA ASN A 527 -25.06 16.37 -19.41
C ASN A 527 -26.51 15.90 -19.51
N LYS A 528 -26.69 14.62 -19.44
CA LYS A 528 -28.01 13.97 -19.41
C LYS A 528 -28.08 12.94 -18.30
N PHE A 529 -29.30 12.51 -17.94
CA PHE A 529 -29.48 11.37 -17.07
C PHE A 529 -29.95 10.16 -17.89
N LEU A 530 -29.37 9.01 -17.60
CA LEU A 530 -29.94 7.71 -17.96
C LEU A 530 -30.87 7.28 -16.85
N LYS A 531 -32.13 6.99 -17.20
CA LYS A 531 -33.13 6.44 -16.28
C LYS A 531 -33.58 5.07 -16.79
N ILE A 532 -33.47 4.04 -15.97
CA ILE A 532 -33.96 2.69 -16.26
C ILE A 532 -35.15 2.40 -15.36
N VAL A 533 -36.25 1.96 -15.95
CA VAL A 533 -37.52 1.69 -15.26
C VAL A 533 -37.94 0.26 -15.53
N ASN A 534 -38.33 -0.48 -14.49
CA ASN A 534 -38.81 -1.84 -14.62
C ASN A 534 -40.27 -1.91 -15.10
N GLU A 535 -40.80 -3.13 -15.29
CA GLU A 535 -42.18 -3.36 -15.75
C GLU A 535 -43.26 -2.81 -14.79
N LYS A 536 -42.94 -2.55 -13.52
CA LYS A 536 -43.85 -1.98 -12.53
C LYS A 536 -43.83 -0.45 -12.52
N GLY A 537 -42.98 0.17 -13.31
CA GLY A 537 -42.78 1.62 -13.33
C GLY A 537 -41.83 2.14 -12.24
N GLU A 538 -41.10 1.26 -11.56
CA GLU A 538 -40.12 1.61 -10.55
C GLU A 538 -38.80 1.99 -11.20
N ILE A 539 -38.17 3.08 -10.73
CA ILE A 539 -36.84 3.50 -11.22
C ILE A 539 -35.81 2.58 -10.60
N ILE A 540 -35.10 1.82 -11.45
CA ILE A 540 -34.04 0.89 -11.06
C ILE A 540 -32.68 1.57 -11.06
N ARG A 541 -32.43 2.43 -12.09
CA ARG A 541 -31.19 3.21 -12.20
C ARG A 541 -31.51 4.64 -12.59
N TYR A 542 -30.68 5.56 -12.08
CA TYR A 542 -30.73 6.98 -12.41
C TYR A 542 -29.33 7.56 -12.39
N GLU A 543 -28.65 7.53 -13.54
CA GLU A 543 -27.22 7.78 -13.65
C GLU A 543 -26.95 9.05 -14.50
N TYR A 544 -25.96 9.83 -14.10
CA TYR A 544 -25.58 11.03 -14.84
C TYR A 544 -24.52 10.71 -15.90
N ILE A 545 -24.74 11.11 -17.14
CA ILE A 545 -23.83 10.95 -18.27
C ILE A 545 -22.92 12.17 -18.35
N HIS A 546 -21.67 12.00 -17.94
CA HIS A 546 -20.67 13.06 -17.83
C HIS A 546 -19.98 13.39 -19.17
N LYS A 547 -19.90 12.43 -20.09
CA LYS A 547 -19.18 12.50 -21.35
C LYS A 547 -20.11 12.17 -22.51
N ASP A 548 -19.72 12.57 -23.73
CA ASP A 548 -20.40 12.11 -24.95
C ASP A 548 -20.14 10.62 -25.10
N ILE A 549 -21.19 9.84 -25.34
CA ILE A 549 -21.14 8.38 -25.45
C ILE A 549 -21.88 7.92 -26.70
N ASN A 550 -21.65 6.69 -27.13
CA ASN A 550 -22.41 6.08 -28.21
C ASN A 550 -22.85 4.64 -27.89
N TYR A 551 -22.60 4.18 -26.66
CA TYR A 551 -22.96 2.83 -26.23
C TYR A 551 -23.47 2.78 -24.80
N ILE A 552 -24.52 2.02 -24.57
CA ILE A 552 -25.04 1.64 -23.26
C ILE A 552 -25.28 0.14 -23.27
N PHE A 553 -24.70 -0.56 -22.31
CA PHE A 553 -24.95 -1.96 -22.02
C PHE A 553 -25.56 -2.10 -20.62
N TYR A 554 -26.59 -2.94 -20.49
CA TYR A 554 -27.19 -3.23 -19.19
C TYR A 554 -27.60 -4.70 -19.11
N SER A 555 -27.26 -5.33 -18.00
CA SER A 555 -27.72 -6.68 -17.66
C SER A 555 -28.06 -6.79 -16.19
N SER A 556 -29.09 -7.52 -15.84
CA SER A 556 -29.46 -7.87 -14.47
C SER A 556 -30.37 -9.10 -14.46
N LEU A 557 -30.46 -9.80 -13.31
CA LEU A 557 -31.34 -10.97 -13.13
C LEU A 557 -32.82 -10.69 -13.40
N GLU A 558 -33.26 -9.45 -13.11
CA GLU A 558 -34.65 -9.06 -13.23
C GLU A 558 -34.99 -8.45 -14.59
N LEU A 559 -33.94 -8.21 -15.44
CA LEU A 559 -34.12 -7.59 -16.74
C LEU A 559 -35.04 -8.44 -17.63
N ASN A 560 -36.01 -7.79 -18.26
CA ASN A 560 -36.87 -8.36 -19.28
C ASN A 560 -37.20 -7.28 -20.34
N ASP A 561 -37.86 -7.70 -21.44
CA ASP A 561 -38.20 -6.85 -22.58
C ASP A 561 -39.21 -5.73 -22.29
N LYS A 562 -39.75 -5.68 -21.08
CA LYS A 562 -40.65 -4.61 -20.63
C LYS A 562 -39.91 -3.46 -19.92
N TYR A 563 -38.64 -3.61 -19.62
CA TYR A 563 -37.84 -2.52 -19.07
C TYR A 563 -37.76 -1.37 -20.08
N VAL A 564 -37.80 -0.15 -19.57
CA VAL A 564 -37.79 1.05 -20.40
C VAL A 564 -36.62 1.95 -19.99
N PHE A 565 -35.86 2.36 -20.97
CA PHE A 565 -34.70 3.21 -20.81
C PHE A 565 -35.03 4.61 -21.35
N TYR A 566 -34.68 5.63 -20.58
CA TYR A 566 -34.88 7.02 -20.97
C TYR A 566 -33.60 7.82 -20.83
N ILE A 567 -33.41 8.76 -21.74
CA ILE A 567 -32.47 9.86 -21.59
C ILE A 567 -33.25 11.10 -21.19
N ILE A 568 -32.78 11.78 -20.15
CA ILE A 568 -33.39 12.99 -19.62
C ILE A 568 -32.43 14.14 -19.83
N ASP A 569 -32.87 15.16 -20.51
CA ASP A 569 -32.09 16.37 -20.74
C ASP A 569 -32.10 17.25 -19.47
N THR A 570 -30.91 17.56 -18.96
CA THR A 570 -30.77 18.35 -17.72
C THR A 570 -31.24 19.79 -17.85
N THR A 571 -31.31 20.35 -19.05
CA THR A 571 -31.65 21.76 -19.29
C THR A 571 -33.15 22.02 -19.29
N ASN A 572 -33.96 21.04 -19.70
CA ASN A 572 -35.39 21.20 -19.89
C ASN A 572 -36.23 20.09 -19.27
N GLY A 573 -35.61 19.03 -18.73
CA GLY A 573 -36.30 17.90 -18.12
C GLY A 573 -37.03 16.97 -19.11
N ASN A 574 -36.82 17.14 -20.42
CA ASN A 574 -37.47 16.30 -21.42
C ASN A 574 -36.91 14.89 -21.38
N GLU A 575 -37.83 13.91 -21.35
CA GLU A 575 -37.50 12.50 -21.41
C GLU A 575 -37.65 11.95 -22.82
N ALA A 576 -36.62 11.30 -23.33
CA ALA A 576 -36.65 10.57 -24.59
C ALA A 576 -36.45 9.06 -24.31
N LYS A 577 -37.38 8.25 -24.77
CA LYS A 577 -37.27 6.78 -24.66
C LYS A 577 -36.21 6.27 -25.65
N LEU A 578 -35.31 5.42 -25.17
CA LEU A 578 -34.35 4.70 -26.02
C LEU A 578 -34.95 3.43 -26.61
N ASN A 579 -34.58 3.14 -27.84
CA ASN A 579 -34.91 1.87 -28.50
C ASN A 579 -33.80 0.87 -28.22
N MET A 580 -33.89 0.19 -27.07
CA MET A 580 -32.94 -0.83 -26.68
C MET A 580 -33.10 -2.10 -27.53
N THR A 581 -31.99 -2.76 -27.82
CA THR A 581 -31.98 -4.13 -28.33
C THR A 581 -31.80 -5.09 -27.15
N PHE A 582 -32.63 -6.11 -27.06
CA PHE A 582 -32.57 -7.13 -26.01
C PHE A 582 -32.03 -8.44 -26.58
N GLY A 583 -31.13 -9.08 -25.82
CA GLY A 583 -30.57 -10.38 -26.14
C GLY A 583 -30.44 -11.28 -24.90
N LYS A 584 -30.01 -12.50 -25.14
CA LYS A 584 -29.63 -13.46 -24.09
C LYS A 584 -28.22 -13.95 -24.37
N PRO A 585 -27.44 -14.22 -23.32
CA PRO A 585 -26.16 -14.88 -23.48
C PRO A 585 -26.28 -16.20 -24.25
N GLU A 586 -25.24 -16.54 -24.97
CA GLU A 586 -25.17 -17.85 -25.63
C GLU A 586 -25.12 -18.98 -24.57
N GLU A 587 -25.85 -20.06 -24.78
CA GLU A 587 -25.74 -21.28 -23.98
C GLU A 587 -24.32 -21.86 -24.26
N GLY A 588 -23.35 -21.58 -23.38
CA GLY A 588 -22.02 -22.17 -23.46
C GLY A 588 -22.11 -23.67 -23.11
N GLU A 589 -21.31 -24.50 -23.78
CA GLU A 589 -21.03 -25.85 -23.29
C GLU A 589 -20.45 -25.74 -21.88
N ASP A 590 -20.84 -26.65 -20.97
CA ASP A 590 -20.37 -26.65 -19.57
C ASP A 590 -18.86 -26.96 -19.52
N ASP A 591 -18.00 -25.98 -19.78
CA ASP A 591 -16.60 -26.05 -19.44
C ASP A 591 -16.45 -25.93 -17.90
N GLU A 592 -16.91 -26.97 -17.19
CA GLU A 592 -16.67 -27.11 -15.74
C GLU A 592 -15.16 -27.20 -15.39
N ASP A 593 -14.28 -27.27 -16.39
CA ASP A 593 -12.85 -27.55 -16.24
C ASP A 593 -11.90 -26.33 -16.36
N VAL A 594 -12.38 -25.08 -16.40
CA VAL A 594 -11.49 -23.88 -16.42
C VAL A 594 -11.31 -23.27 -15.02
N HIS A 595 -11.70 -23.94 -13.96
CA HIS A 595 -10.99 -23.75 -12.71
C HIS A 595 -9.65 -24.46 -12.86
N GLY A 596 -8.59 -23.68 -13.04
CA GLY A 596 -7.25 -24.21 -13.15
C GLY A 596 -7.05 -25.35 -12.16
N GLY A 597 -6.84 -26.54 -12.71
CA GLY A 597 -6.55 -27.76 -11.96
C GLY A 597 -5.25 -27.62 -11.17
N GLY A 598 -5.26 -26.80 -10.15
CA GLY A 598 -4.41 -26.92 -9.01
C GLY A 598 -4.99 -28.06 -8.18
N ASP A 599 -4.31 -29.20 -8.21
CA ASP A 599 -4.58 -30.36 -7.40
C ASP A 599 -5.22 -29.99 -6.05
N GLU A 600 -6.52 -30.21 -5.90
CA GLU A 600 -7.21 -30.16 -4.60
C GLU A 600 -6.75 -31.28 -3.65
N ASN A 601 -5.80 -32.10 -4.07
CA ASN A 601 -5.18 -33.09 -3.22
C ASN A 601 -3.73 -32.65 -2.88
N ASN A 602 -3.55 -32.12 -1.70
CA ASN A 602 -2.35 -32.14 -0.85
C ASN A 602 -1.58 -30.83 -0.53
N ASN A 603 -1.87 -29.65 -0.97
CA ASN A 603 -1.04 -28.52 -0.53
C ASN A 603 -1.75 -27.37 0.23
N GLY A 604 -3.09 -27.25 0.17
CA GLY A 604 -3.82 -26.16 0.86
C GLY A 604 -3.93 -26.31 2.39
N LYS A 605 -3.77 -27.49 2.93
CA LYS A 605 -3.87 -27.74 4.38
C LYS A 605 -2.56 -27.53 5.15
N TYR A 606 -1.42 -27.57 4.48
CA TYR A 606 -0.13 -27.41 5.16
C TYR A 606 0.35 -25.97 5.27
N LEU A 607 -0.08 -25.07 4.39
CA LEU A 607 0.32 -23.65 4.43
C LEU A 607 -0.41 -22.83 5.50
N PHE A 608 -1.68 -23.17 5.80
CA PHE A 608 -2.44 -22.48 6.85
C PHE A 608 -1.95 -22.85 8.27
N ASN A 609 -1.43 -24.06 8.47
CA ASN A 609 -0.97 -24.53 9.77
C ASN A 609 0.46 -24.08 10.11
N SER A 610 1.32 -23.81 9.14
CA SER A 610 2.69 -23.34 9.41
C SER A 610 2.75 -21.86 9.77
N PHE A 611 1.89 -21.02 9.16
CA PHE A 611 1.83 -19.58 9.48
C PHE A 611 1.14 -19.31 10.82
N ILE A 612 0.09 -20.06 11.17
CA ILE A 612 -0.54 -19.98 12.49
C ILE A 612 0.43 -20.47 13.58
N ALA A 613 1.25 -21.49 13.31
CA ALA A 613 2.24 -21.98 14.26
C ALA A 613 3.38 -20.96 14.49
N PHE A 614 3.83 -20.25 13.46
CA PHE A 614 4.87 -19.23 13.62
C PHE A 614 4.31 -17.96 14.30
N SER A 615 3.09 -17.54 13.96
CA SER A 615 2.43 -16.42 14.62
C SER A 615 1.99 -16.74 16.05
N LEU A 616 1.63 -17.98 16.36
CA LEU A 616 1.29 -18.41 17.72
C LEU A 616 2.53 -18.57 18.60
N LEU A 617 3.67 -18.96 18.05
CA LEU A 617 4.93 -19.05 18.79
C LEU A 617 5.48 -17.66 19.16
N MET A 618 5.21 -16.63 18.35
CA MET A 618 5.57 -15.23 18.65
C MET A 618 4.56 -14.49 19.53
N LEU A 619 3.40 -15.09 19.84
CA LEU A 619 2.41 -14.54 20.79
C LEU A 619 2.70 -14.93 22.23
N LEU A 620 3.65 -15.83 22.49
CA LEU A 620 4.00 -16.36 23.81
C LEU A 620 5.36 -15.86 24.36
N PHE A 621 6.07 -14.97 23.63
CA PHE A 621 7.30 -14.36 24.10
C PHE A 621 7.25 -12.82 24.08
#